data_9f5a5609b7bb32010882156dbc975cb6
#
_entry.id   9f5a5609b7bb32010882156dbc975cb6
#
_cell.length_a   1.000
_cell.length_b   1.000
_cell.length_c   1.000
_cell.angle_alpha   90.00
_cell.angle_beta   90.00
_cell.angle_gamma   90.00
#
_symmetry.space_group_name_H-M   'P 1'
#
loop_
_entity.id
_entity.type
_entity.pdbx_description
1 polymer ?
#
loop_
_entity_poly.entity_id
_entity_poly.type
_entity_poly.pdbx_seq_one_letter_code
_entity_poly.pdbx_strand_id
1 'polypeptide(L)'
;MINVFQQPPQGIQTAPHEPRILAAGHQVAVREVDLEGVADKEGLMLAFLRGLGLTDHFGRNWDALYDVLTDPDARPVRFALVLRDYGHFQARHKQLGPQLQQVLLGAQAEAAARGRSLWLLAEEPDHDTRHW
;
A
#
# COMPACT_ATOMS: atom_id res chain seq x y z
N MET A 1 -20.42 4.28 -13.91
CA MET A 1 -18.97 4.50 -13.84
C MET A 1 -18.31 3.38 -13.08
N ILE A 2 -17.19 2.88 -13.59
CA ILE A 2 -16.49 1.76 -12.96
C ILE A 2 -15.48 2.31 -11.96
N ASN A 3 -15.48 1.79 -10.74
CA ASN A 3 -14.51 2.20 -9.74
C ASN A 3 -13.32 1.24 -9.73
N VAL A 4 -12.29 1.61 -8.96
CA VAL A 4 -11.02 0.91 -8.96
C VAL A 4 -11.17 -0.56 -8.54
N PHE A 5 -12.11 -0.87 -7.66
CA PHE A 5 -12.29 -2.24 -7.15
C PHE A 5 -13.10 -3.13 -8.07
N GLN A 6 -13.65 -2.59 -9.14
CA GLN A 6 -14.39 -3.36 -10.13
C GLN A 6 -13.50 -3.86 -11.27
N GLN A 7 -12.22 -3.53 -11.22
CA GLN A 7 -11.24 -3.98 -12.20
C GLN A 7 -10.05 -4.60 -11.49
N PRO A 8 -9.30 -5.47 -12.17
CA PRO A 8 -8.10 -6.04 -11.56
C PRO A 8 -7.09 -4.96 -11.18
N PRO A 9 -6.30 -5.19 -10.12
CA PRO A 9 -5.26 -4.23 -9.75
C PRO A 9 -4.26 -4.03 -10.88
N GLN A 10 -3.84 -2.78 -11.09
CA GLN A 10 -2.91 -2.42 -12.17
C GLN A 10 -1.91 -1.40 -11.65
N GLY A 11 -0.80 -1.89 -11.11
CA GLY A 11 0.24 -1.01 -10.62
C GLY A 11 -0.21 -0.18 -9.44
N ILE A 12 0.42 0.96 -9.27
CA ILE A 12 0.06 1.89 -8.20
C ILE A 12 -0.91 2.90 -8.78
N GLN A 13 -2.12 2.90 -8.24
CA GLN A 13 -3.21 3.74 -8.73
C GLN A 13 -3.53 4.80 -7.70
N THR A 14 -4.17 5.89 -8.15
CA THR A 14 -4.63 6.92 -7.22
C THR A 14 -5.78 6.38 -6.38
N ALA A 15 -5.74 6.62 -5.08
CA ALA A 15 -6.79 6.17 -4.20
C ALA A 15 -8.10 6.91 -4.52
N PRO A 16 -9.23 6.20 -4.54
CA PRO A 16 -10.51 6.86 -4.73
C PRO A 16 -10.90 7.65 -3.48
N HIS A 17 -11.94 8.45 -3.61
CA HIS A 17 -12.51 9.16 -2.48
C HIS A 17 -13.09 8.14 -1.50
N GLU A 18 -12.79 8.29 -0.22
CA GLU A 18 -13.24 7.39 0.84
C GLU A 18 -13.02 5.93 0.49
N PRO A 19 -11.75 5.53 0.34
CA PRO A 19 -11.45 4.19 -0.16
C PRO A 19 -11.98 3.07 0.73
N ARG A 20 -12.06 3.30 2.05
CA ARG A 20 -12.55 2.25 2.95
C ARG A 20 -14.03 1.96 2.76
N ILE A 21 -14.82 3.01 2.52
CA ILE A 21 -16.26 2.84 2.30
C ILE A 21 -16.49 2.13 0.98
N LEU A 22 -15.80 2.57 -0.05
CA LEU A 22 -15.93 1.96 -1.37
C LEU A 22 -15.50 0.50 -1.35
N ALA A 23 -14.38 0.21 -0.68
CA ALA A 23 -13.85 -1.14 -0.58
C ALA A 23 -14.83 -2.08 0.14
N ALA A 24 -15.49 -1.59 1.19
CA ALA A 24 -16.43 -2.40 1.94
C ALA A 24 -17.57 -2.89 1.05
N GLY A 25 -18.01 -2.08 0.10
CA GLY A 25 -19.05 -2.46 -0.83
C GLY A 25 -18.62 -3.51 -1.85
N HIS A 26 -17.33 -3.82 -1.92
CA HIS A 26 -16.79 -4.78 -2.89
C HIS A 26 -16.03 -5.91 -2.20
N GLN A 27 -16.23 -6.08 -0.91
CA GLN A 27 -15.57 -7.12 -0.11
C GLN A 27 -14.05 -7.04 -0.21
N VAL A 28 -13.51 -5.83 -0.19
CA VAL A 28 -12.07 -5.59 -0.20
C VAL A 28 -11.64 -5.15 1.18
N ALA A 29 -10.70 -5.85 1.77
CA ALA A 29 -10.12 -5.43 3.05
C ALA A 29 -9.10 -4.33 2.80
N VAL A 30 -9.03 -3.35 3.68
CA VAL A 30 -8.16 -2.18 3.52
C VAL A 30 -7.24 -2.02 4.72
N ARG A 31 -5.97 -1.78 4.44
CA ARG A 31 -5.01 -1.31 5.44
C ARG A 31 -4.36 -0.04 4.91
N GLU A 32 -4.03 0.85 5.82
CA GLU A 32 -3.42 2.12 5.46
C GLU A 32 -2.02 2.21 6.06
N VAL A 33 -1.05 2.58 5.23
CA VAL A 33 0.32 2.80 5.67
C VAL A 33 0.63 4.27 5.46
N ASP A 34 0.99 4.95 6.54
CA ASP A 34 1.27 6.38 6.50
C ASP A 34 2.76 6.60 6.27
N LEU A 35 3.09 7.12 5.10
CA LEU A 35 4.48 7.41 4.73
C LEU A 35 4.90 8.84 5.04
N GLU A 36 3.99 9.62 5.60
CA GLU A 36 4.30 11.01 5.96
C GLU A 36 5.36 11.04 7.04
N GLY A 37 6.39 11.83 6.82
CA GLY A 37 7.45 11.99 7.81
C GLY A 37 8.45 10.85 7.88
N VAL A 38 8.30 9.81 7.05
CA VAL A 38 9.29 8.73 7.02
C VAL A 38 10.61 9.28 6.49
N ALA A 39 11.69 9.09 7.27
CA ALA A 39 12.97 9.68 6.95
C ALA A 39 14.00 8.69 6.40
N ASP A 40 13.83 7.40 6.69
CA ASP A 40 14.81 6.39 6.31
C ASP A 40 14.16 5.03 6.18
N LYS A 41 14.96 4.01 5.85
CA LYS A 41 14.46 2.66 5.65
C LYS A 41 13.84 2.10 6.92
N GLU A 42 14.45 2.35 8.07
CA GLU A 42 13.90 1.84 9.32
C GLU A 42 12.53 2.45 9.61
N GLY A 43 12.39 3.76 9.40
CA GLY A 43 11.12 4.42 9.57
C GLY A 43 10.07 3.88 8.60
N LEU A 44 10.49 3.56 7.38
CA LEU A 44 9.60 2.97 6.39
C LEU A 44 9.09 1.60 6.86
N MET A 45 9.98 0.77 7.36
CA MET A 45 9.58 -0.55 7.85
C MET A 45 8.67 -0.46 9.07
N LEU A 46 8.90 0.52 9.94
CA LEU A 46 8.01 0.77 11.07
C LEU A 46 6.62 1.24 10.61
N ALA A 47 6.56 2.04 9.55
CA ALA A 47 5.29 2.48 9.00
C ALA A 47 4.47 1.27 8.52
N PHE A 48 5.11 0.31 7.86
CA PHE A 48 4.43 -0.90 7.43
C PHE A 48 4.04 -1.79 8.60
N LEU A 49 4.92 -1.90 9.60
CA LEU A 49 4.59 -2.67 10.79
C LEU A 49 3.32 -2.15 11.45
N ARG A 50 3.20 -0.84 11.59
CA ARG A 50 2.02 -0.23 12.20
C ARG A 50 0.79 -0.35 11.31
N GLY A 51 0.95 -0.03 10.03
CA GLY A 51 -0.18 -0.01 9.10
C GLY A 51 -0.77 -1.38 8.86
N LEU A 52 0.07 -2.39 8.80
CA LEU A 52 -0.38 -3.77 8.58
C LEU A 52 -0.68 -4.51 9.87
N GLY A 53 -0.42 -3.88 11.02
CA GLY A 53 -0.66 -4.54 12.30
C GLY A 53 0.25 -5.73 12.55
N LEU A 54 1.52 -5.61 12.13
CA LEU A 54 2.46 -6.70 12.25
C LEU A 54 3.01 -6.79 13.68
N THR A 55 3.59 -7.96 14.00
CA THR A 55 4.19 -8.20 15.31
C THR A 55 5.67 -7.83 15.27
N ASP A 56 6.31 -7.89 16.45
CA ASP A 56 7.73 -7.63 16.56
C ASP A 56 8.58 -8.65 15.81
N HIS A 57 7.97 -9.75 15.36
CA HIS A 57 8.67 -10.75 14.56
C HIS A 57 8.88 -10.34 13.11
N PHE A 58 8.29 -9.22 12.70
CA PHE A 58 8.50 -8.69 11.36
C PHE A 58 9.99 -8.34 11.19
N GLY A 59 10.61 -8.89 10.14
CA GLY A 59 12.05 -8.79 9.94
C GLY A 59 12.58 -7.43 9.54
N ARG A 60 11.72 -6.47 9.20
CA ARG A 60 12.09 -5.08 8.89
C ARG A 60 13.10 -4.96 7.76
N ASN A 61 12.91 -5.74 6.72
CA ASN A 61 13.71 -5.65 5.50
C ASN A 61 12.80 -5.88 4.30
N TRP A 62 13.37 -5.68 3.10
CA TRP A 62 12.58 -5.79 1.88
C TRP A 62 11.99 -7.17 1.68
N ASP A 63 12.76 -8.22 1.99
CA ASP A 63 12.28 -9.59 1.84
C ASP A 63 11.11 -9.87 2.80
N ALA A 64 11.23 -9.40 4.04
CA ALA A 64 10.16 -9.57 5.02
C ALA A 64 8.91 -8.82 4.60
N LEU A 65 9.07 -7.61 4.05
CA LEU A 65 7.93 -6.86 3.57
C LEU A 65 7.24 -7.58 2.42
N TYR A 66 8.02 -8.06 1.46
CA TYR A 66 7.47 -8.83 0.35
C TYR A 66 6.69 -10.05 0.87
N ASP A 67 7.27 -10.76 1.83
CA ASP A 67 6.65 -11.97 2.37
C ASP A 67 5.30 -11.67 3.03
N VAL A 68 5.22 -10.60 3.84
CA VAL A 68 3.95 -10.30 4.52
C VAL A 68 2.89 -9.81 3.53
N LEU A 69 3.29 -9.16 2.46
CA LEU A 69 2.34 -8.69 1.45
C LEU A 69 1.81 -9.82 0.58
N THR A 70 2.58 -10.89 0.43
CA THR A 70 2.19 -12.02 -0.41
C THR A 70 1.72 -13.23 0.38
N ASP A 71 1.71 -13.15 1.72
CA ASP A 71 1.35 -14.27 2.58
C ASP A 71 -0.16 -14.57 2.45
N PRO A 72 -0.53 -15.72 1.86
CA PRO A 72 -1.94 -16.04 1.67
C PRO A 72 -2.67 -16.30 2.99
N ASP A 73 -1.95 -16.64 4.06
CA ASP A 73 -2.56 -16.91 5.36
C ASP A 73 -2.82 -15.61 6.12
N ALA A 74 -2.06 -14.57 5.83
CA ALA A 74 -2.14 -13.31 6.56
C ALA A 74 -2.94 -12.24 5.83
N ARG A 75 -3.05 -12.34 4.50
CA ARG A 75 -3.74 -11.32 3.71
C ARG A 75 -5.03 -11.88 3.10
N PRO A 76 -6.11 -11.10 3.14
CA PRO A 76 -7.34 -11.51 2.44
C PRO A 76 -7.13 -11.62 0.95
N VAL A 77 -7.98 -12.39 0.28
CA VAL A 77 -7.89 -12.61 -1.17
C VAL A 77 -8.01 -11.29 -1.93
N ARG A 78 -8.88 -10.40 -1.46
CA ARG A 78 -9.06 -9.08 -2.06
C ARG A 78 -8.63 -8.06 -1.03
N PHE A 79 -7.47 -7.45 -1.27
CA PHE A 79 -6.82 -6.60 -0.28
C PHE A 79 -6.31 -5.32 -0.93
N ALA A 80 -6.59 -4.19 -0.30
CA ALA A 80 -6.12 -2.88 -0.77
C ALA A 80 -5.20 -2.28 0.27
N LEU A 81 -4.06 -1.82 -0.18
CA LEU A 81 -3.08 -1.13 0.64
C LEU A 81 -3.10 0.34 0.24
N VAL A 82 -3.54 1.19 1.16
CA VAL A 82 -3.56 2.62 0.94
C VAL A 82 -2.25 3.20 1.44
N LEU A 83 -1.52 3.84 0.54
CA LEU A 83 -0.20 4.40 0.82
C LEU A 83 -0.33 5.91 0.95
N ARG A 84 -0.46 6.38 2.17
CA ARG A 84 -0.68 7.79 2.44
C ARG A 84 0.61 8.56 2.24
N ASP A 85 0.53 9.68 1.52
CA ASP A 85 1.66 10.55 1.20
C ASP A 85 2.71 9.89 0.29
N TYR A 86 2.25 8.96 -0.53
CA TYR A 86 3.14 8.20 -1.40
C TYR A 86 3.91 9.08 -2.38
N GLY A 87 3.23 10.05 -2.99
CA GLY A 87 3.87 10.92 -3.98
C GLY A 87 4.99 11.75 -3.38
N HIS A 88 4.76 12.34 -2.21
CA HIS A 88 5.79 13.11 -1.53
C HIS A 88 6.94 12.21 -1.09
N PHE A 89 6.62 10.99 -0.63
CA PHE A 89 7.65 10.03 -0.24
C PHE A 89 8.56 9.74 -1.43
N GLN A 90 7.98 9.45 -2.60
CA GLN A 90 8.77 9.19 -3.80
C GLN A 90 9.63 10.38 -4.19
N ALA A 91 9.09 11.58 -4.05
CA ALA A 91 9.84 12.78 -4.39
C ALA A 91 11.03 13.02 -3.46
N ARG A 92 10.87 12.68 -2.17
CA ARG A 92 11.91 12.91 -1.17
C ARG A 92 12.98 11.82 -1.16
N HIS A 93 12.64 10.59 -1.55
CA HIS A 93 13.52 9.44 -1.36
C HIS A 93 13.90 8.81 -2.70
N LYS A 94 14.99 9.31 -3.27
CA LYS A 94 15.40 8.89 -4.62
C LYS A 94 15.88 7.45 -4.70
N GLN A 95 16.29 6.87 -3.58
CA GLN A 95 16.72 5.46 -3.54
C GLN A 95 15.66 4.57 -2.91
N LEU A 96 15.13 4.96 -1.75
CA LEU A 96 14.10 4.18 -1.08
C LEU A 96 12.81 4.11 -1.89
N GLY A 97 12.46 5.19 -2.56
CA GLY A 97 11.22 5.24 -3.33
C GLY A 97 11.15 4.18 -4.40
N PRO A 98 12.14 4.11 -5.30
CA PRO A 98 12.14 3.06 -6.33
C PRO A 98 12.23 1.65 -5.76
N GLN A 99 12.96 1.45 -4.67
CA GLN A 99 13.04 0.14 -4.02
C GLN A 99 11.68 -0.28 -3.49
N LEU A 100 10.98 0.62 -2.83
CA LEU A 100 9.64 0.35 -2.32
C LEU A 100 8.69 0.02 -3.48
N GLN A 101 8.74 0.81 -4.54
CA GLN A 101 7.88 0.59 -5.68
C GLN A 101 8.10 -0.79 -6.28
N GLN A 102 9.35 -1.20 -6.40
CA GLN A 102 9.69 -2.51 -6.95
C GLN A 102 9.11 -3.63 -6.11
N VAL A 103 9.24 -3.54 -4.79
CA VAL A 103 8.71 -4.56 -3.88
C VAL A 103 7.18 -4.61 -3.97
N LEU A 104 6.54 -3.46 -3.98
CA LEU A 104 5.08 -3.40 -4.06
C LEU A 104 4.56 -3.99 -5.36
N LEU A 105 5.17 -3.63 -6.47
CA LEU A 105 4.73 -4.15 -7.78
C LEU A 105 5.00 -5.63 -7.89
N GLY A 106 6.12 -6.11 -7.34
CA GLY A 106 6.41 -7.54 -7.31
C GLY A 106 5.38 -8.31 -6.50
N ALA A 107 4.99 -7.77 -5.36
CA ALA A 107 3.98 -8.40 -4.52
C ALA A 107 2.63 -8.44 -5.23
N GLN A 108 2.28 -7.36 -5.94
CA GLN A 108 1.03 -7.32 -6.69
C GLN A 108 1.01 -8.38 -7.78
N ALA A 109 2.12 -8.54 -8.50
CA ALA A 109 2.23 -9.54 -9.55
C ALA A 109 2.13 -10.96 -8.98
N GLU A 110 2.78 -11.20 -7.84
CA GLU A 110 2.73 -12.51 -7.19
C GLU A 110 1.31 -12.82 -6.74
N ALA A 111 0.62 -11.84 -6.16
CA ALA A 111 -0.76 -12.04 -5.74
C ALA A 111 -1.64 -12.41 -6.93
N ALA A 112 -1.50 -11.69 -8.04
CA ALA A 112 -2.28 -11.98 -9.25
C ALA A 112 -2.01 -13.38 -9.78
N ALA A 113 -0.76 -13.81 -9.74
CA ALA A 113 -0.38 -15.15 -10.20
C ALA A 113 -1.02 -16.25 -9.36
N ARG A 114 -1.40 -15.92 -8.12
CA ARG A 114 -2.04 -16.86 -7.21
C ARG A 114 -3.55 -16.66 -7.13
N GLY A 115 -4.13 -15.90 -8.07
CA GLY A 115 -5.56 -15.65 -8.09
C GLY A 115 -6.05 -14.71 -7.02
N ARG A 116 -5.17 -13.89 -6.48
CA ARG A 116 -5.49 -12.92 -5.44
C ARG A 116 -5.37 -11.51 -6.01
N SER A 117 -5.98 -10.54 -5.35
CA SER A 117 -5.97 -9.15 -5.81
C SER A 117 -5.36 -8.26 -4.74
N LEU A 118 -4.29 -7.56 -5.11
CA LEU A 118 -3.65 -6.59 -4.24
C LEU A 118 -3.69 -5.23 -4.93
N TRP A 119 -4.58 -4.35 -4.45
CA TRP A 119 -4.61 -2.97 -4.94
C TRP A 119 -3.61 -2.14 -4.17
N LEU A 120 -2.84 -1.34 -4.91
CA LEU A 120 -1.89 -0.40 -4.34
C LEU A 120 -2.39 0.99 -4.67
N LEU A 121 -2.83 1.70 -3.65
CA LEU A 121 -3.53 2.96 -3.83
C LEU A 121 -2.75 4.10 -3.17
N ALA A 122 -2.31 5.04 -3.98
CA ALA A 122 -1.58 6.20 -3.49
C ALA A 122 -2.57 7.28 -3.09
N GLU A 123 -2.51 7.68 -1.83
CA GLU A 123 -3.37 8.73 -1.30
C GLU A 123 -2.51 9.89 -0.84
N GLU A 124 -2.76 11.05 -1.37
CA GLU A 124 -2.07 12.24 -0.93
C GLU A 124 -2.85 12.90 0.20
N PRO A 125 -2.17 13.44 1.22
CA PRO A 125 -2.87 14.20 2.24
C PRO A 125 -3.65 15.33 1.61
N ASP A 126 -4.77 15.68 2.24
CA ASP A 126 -5.59 16.77 1.72
C ASP A 126 -4.86 18.09 1.91
N HIS A 127 -4.31 18.59 0.82
CA HIS A 127 -3.60 19.86 0.82
C HIS A 127 -4.44 21.01 0.29
N ASP A 128 -5.60 20.68 -0.23
CA ASP A 128 -6.40 21.69 -0.92
C ASP A 128 -6.96 22.72 0.03
N THR A 129 -7.16 22.33 1.26
CA THR A 129 -7.69 23.21 2.27
C THR A 129 -6.78 24.39 2.57
N ARG A 130 -5.57 24.35 2.05
CA ARG A 130 -4.60 25.39 2.31
C ARG A 130 -4.51 26.45 1.24
N HIS A 131 -5.35 26.35 0.25
CA HIS A 131 -5.15 27.13 -0.96
C HIS A 131 -5.94 28.44 -1.01
N TRP A 132 -6.49 28.84 0.07
CA TRP A 132 -7.18 30.13 0.09
C TRP A 132 -6.69 31.07 1.16
#